data_811800bf70f008ef00c020978b808e17
#
_entry.id   811800bf70f008ef00c020978b808e17
#
_cell.length_a   1.000
_cell.length_b   1.000
_cell.length_c   1.000
_cell.angle_alpha   90.00
_cell.angle_beta   90.00
_cell.angle_gamma   90.00
#
_symmetry.space_group_name_H-M   'P 1'
#
loop_
_entity.id
_entity.type
_entity.pdbx_description
1 polymer ?
#
loop_
_entity_poly.entity_id
_entity_poly.type
_entity_poly.pdbx_seq_one_letter_code
_entity_poly.pdbx_strand_id
1 'polypeptide(L)'
;ERTGLDLVAEPTRLAYAGRDRYARPLWLADPAARAWRRMREAARADDVSLEAISGYRSHDYQLGIFRRKLARGQTVEQILAVNAAPGFSEHHSGLAVDIGTPGEPPAEESFEATPAFAWLRGHAGDFGFVMSYPRDNPHGIVYEPWHWRYGPAPE
;
A
#
# COMPACT_ATOMS: atom_id res chain seq x y z
N GLU A 1 12.32 -0.97 -20.13
CA GLU A 1 11.83 -2.33 -19.81
C GLU A 1 10.44 -2.21 -19.17
N ARG A 2 9.46 -2.95 -19.71
CA ARG A 2 8.09 -2.85 -19.22
C ARG A 2 7.93 -3.69 -17.96
N THR A 3 7.41 -3.09 -16.89
CA THR A 3 7.18 -3.77 -15.60
C THR A 3 6.04 -4.79 -15.64
N GLY A 4 5.26 -4.87 -16.71
CA GLY A 4 4.04 -5.69 -16.78
C GLY A 4 2.89 -5.16 -15.91
N LEU A 5 3.01 -3.94 -15.40
CA LEU A 5 1.91 -3.29 -14.66
C LEU A 5 0.90 -2.68 -15.63
N ASP A 6 -0.37 -2.81 -15.30
CA ASP A 6 -1.46 -2.18 -16.04
C ASP A 6 -1.69 -0.74 -15.60
N LEU A 7 -2.23 0.05 -16.51
CA LEU A 7 -2.68 1.41 -16.21
C LEU A 7 -3.84 1.36 -15.22
N VAL A 8 -3.72 2.09 -14.12
CA VAL A 8 -4.72 2.11 -13.05
C VAL A 8 -5.56 3.38 -13.14
N ALA A 9 -6.86 3.22 -13.33
CA ALA A 9 -7.80 4.33 -13.32
C ALA A 9 -8.04 4.83 -11.89
N GLU A 10 -8.22 6.15 -11.74
CA GLU A 10 -8.66 6.74 -10.49
C GLU A 10 -10.15 6.45 -10.26
N PRO A 11 -10.58 6.17 -9.01
CA PRO A 11 -11.98 5.94 -8.71
C PRO A 11 -12.76 7.25 -8.80
N THR A 12 -14.04 7.13 -9.12
CA THR A 12 -14.98 8.28 -9.11
C THR A 12 -15.49 8.60 -7.70
N ARG A 13 -15.36 7.65 -6.77
CA ARG A 13 -15.81 7.80 -5.38
C ARG A 13 -14.81 7.18 -4.42
N LEU A 14 -14.54 7.93 -3.35
CA LEU A 14 -13.71 7.51 -2.23
C LEU A 14 -14.54 7.55 -0.94
N ALA A 15 -14.22 6.66 -0.02
CA ALA A 15 -14.80 6.62 1.31
C ALA A 15 -13.75 6.96 2.36
N TYR A 16 -14.19 7.65 3.41
CA TYR A 16 -13.34 7.93 4.57
C TYR A 16 -13.09 6.64 5.37
N ALA A 17 -11.83 6.32 5.59
CA ALA A 17 -11.41 5.09 6.26
C ALA A 17 -10.70 5.33 7.61
N GLY A 18 -10.90 6.49 8.21
CA GLY A 18 -10.23 6.89 9.43
C GLY A 18 -9.02 7.79 9.15
N ARG A 19 -8.08 7.81 10.07
CA ARG A 19 -6.84 8.59 9.93
C ARG A 19 -5.65 7.66 9.73
N ASP A 20 -4.66 8.15 8.99
CA ASP A 20 -3.38 7.48 8.87
C ASP A 20 -2.47 7.78 10.07
N ARG A 21 -1.26 7.19 10.07
CA ARG A 21 -0.23 7.39 11.12
C ARG A 21 0.07 8.87 11.39
N TYR A 22 -0.04 9.70 10.37
CA TYR A 22 0.29 11.14 10.44
C TYR A 22 -0.92 12.01 10.78
N ALA A 23 -2.01 11.38 11.25
CA ALA A 23 -3.29 12.03 11.55
C ALA A 23 -3.98 12.69 10.34
N ARG A 24 -3.61 12.28 9.11
CA ARG A 24 -4.27 12.73 7.88
C ARG A 24 -5.48 11.85 7.57
N PRO A 25 -6.54 12.40 6.95
CA PRO A 25 -7.64 11.59 6.47
C PRO A 25 -7.16 10.49 5.52
N LEU A 26 -7.60 9.26 5.76
CA LEU A 26 -7.34 8.13 4.89
C LEU A 26 -8.54 7.93 3.96
N TRP A 27 -8.28 7.96 2.65
CA TRP A 27 -9.28 7.73 1.61
C TRP A 27 -8.99 6.43 0.90
N LEU A 28 -10.01 5.60 0.74
CA LEU A 28 -9.98 4.36 -0.01
C LEU A 28 -11.26 4.20 -0.81
N ALA A 29 -11.27 3.32 -1.80
CA ALA A 29 -12.51 2.89 -2.42
C ALA A 29 -13.42 2.26 -1.35
N ASP A 30 -14.74 2.42 -1.48
CA ASP A 30 -15.70 2.05 -0.43
C ASP A 30 -15.54 0.62 0.11
N PRO A 31 -15.44 -0.44 -0.73
CA PRO A 31 -15.27 -1.79 -0.20
C PRO A 31 -13.93 -1.97 0.54
N ALA A 32 -12.85 -1.35 0.06
CA ALA A 32 -11.56 -1.40 0.72
C ALA A 32 -11.58 -0.66 2.06
N ALA A 33 -12.26 0.48 2.15
CA ALA A 33 -12.39 1.24 3.38
C ALA A 33 -13.11 0.42 4.47
N ARG A 34 -14.18 -0.26 4.10
CA ARG A 34 -14.91 -1.14 5.04
C ARG A 34 -14.08 -2.34 5.47
N ALA A 35 -13.40 -2.98 4.54
CA ALA A 35 -12.54 -4.12 4.84
C ALA A 35 -11.36 -3.72 5.71
N TRP A 36 -10.73 -2.58 5.45
CA TRP A 36 -9.65 -2.04 6.27
C TRP A 36 -10.07 -1.83 7.73
N ARG A 37 -11.22 -1.20 7.95
CA ARG A 37 -11.73 -0.98 9.30
C ARG A 37 -11.95 -2.28 10.06
N ARG A 38 -12.58 -3.27 9.42
CA ARG A 38 -12.82 -4.58 10.03
C ARG A 38 -11.52 -5.31 10.33
N MET A 39 -10.57 -5.27 9.42
CA MET A 39 -9.26 -5.90 9.60
C MET A 39 -8.50 -5.26 10.76
N ARG A 40 -8.46 -3.95 10.80
CA ARG A 40 -7.81 -3.19 11.87
C ARG A 40 -8.41 -3.49 13.25
N GLU A 41 -9.72 -3.60 13.32
CA GLU A 41 -10.45 -3.94 14.55
C GLU A 41 -10.18 -5.39 14.99
N ALA A 42 -10.17 -6.32 14.06
CA ALA A 42 -9.82 -7.71 14.34
C ALA A 42 -8.37 -7.86 14.84
N ALA A 43 -7.42 -7.16 14.23
CA ALA A 43 -6.05 -7.15 14.70
C ALA A 43 -5.94 -6.60 16.12
N ARG A 44 -6.66 -5.52 16.41
CA ARG A 44 -6.72 -4.92 17.76
C ARG A 44 -7.25 -5.88 18.81
N ALA A 45 -8.24 -6.70 18.46
CA ALA A 45 -8.76 -7.73 19.35
C ALA A 45 -7.73 -8.81 19.68
N ASP A 46 -6.74 -8.99 18.82
CA ASP A 46 -5.59 -9.88 19.00
C ASP A 46 -4.35 -9.14 19.53
N ASP A 47 -4.51 -7.97 20.11
CA ASP A 47 -3.45 -7.11 20.64
C ASP A 47 -2.41 -6.69 19.58
N VAL A 48 -2.81 -6.62 18.31
CA VAL A 48 -1.98 -6.15 17.20
C VAL A 48 -2.48 -4.79 16.74
N SER A 49 -1.59 -3.81 16.69
CA SER A 49 -1.93 -2.46 16.21
C SER A 49 -1.49 -2.28 14.77
N LEU A 50 -2.45 -2.13 13.87
CA LEU A 50 -2.22 -1.78 12.47
C LEU A 50 -2.43 -0.29 12.27
N GLU A 51 -1.49 0.35 11.60
CA GLU A 51 -1.61 1.74 11.18
C GLU A 51 -1.57 1.84 9.67
N ALA A 52 -2.40 2.70 9.08
CA ALA A 52 -2.24 3.06 7.68
C ALA A 52 -1.12 4.10 7.54
N ILE A 53 -0.24 3.87 6.60
CA ILE A 53 0.81 4.82 6.21
C ILE A 53 0.33 5.64 5.02
N SER A 54 -0.26 4.99 4.03
CA SER A 54 -0.74 5.60 2.80
C SER A 54 -1.88 4.78 2.21
N GLY A 55 -2.92 5.46 1.73
CA GLY A 55 -4.04 4.85 1.03
C GLY A 55 -4.10 5.36 -0.41
N TYR A 56 -5.24 5.94 -0.80
CA TYR A 56 -5.42 6.51 -2.13
C TYR A 56 -4.37 7.60 -2.42
N ARG A 57 -3.80 7.52 -3.61
CA ARG A 57 -2.93 8.56 -4.18
C ARG A 57 -3.37 8.83 -5.62
N SER A 58 -3.54 10.11 -5.96
CA SER A 58 -3.84 10.50 -7.32
C SER A 58 -2.63 10.32 -8.26
N HIS A 59 -2.87 10.32 -9.57
CA HIS A 59 -1.81 10.35 -10.57
C HIS A 59 -0.89 11.57 -10.35
N ASP A 60 -1.47 12.74 -10.10
CA ASP A 60 -0.72 13.97 -9.85
C ASP A 60 0.15 13.89 -8.58
N TYR A 61 -0.37 13.28 -7.53
CA TYR A 61 0.39 13.06 -6.29
C TYR A 61 1.60 12.16 -6.55
N GLN A 62 1.42 11.08 -7.30
CA GLN A 62 2.50 10.15 -7.68
C GLN A 62 3.55 10.84 -8.54
N LEU A 63 3.12 11.67 -9.49
CA LEU A 63 4.02 12.48 -10.30
C LEU A 63 4.86 13.43 -9.42
N GLY A 64 4.26 14.01 -8.39
CA GLY A 64 4.94 14.83 -7.40
C GLY A 64 6.04 14.07 -6.65
N ILE A 65 5.78 12.82 -6.25
CA ILE A 65 6.79 11.95 -5.64
C ILE A 65 7.97 11.76 -6.59
N PHE A 66 7.71 11.45 -7.85
CA PHE A 66 8.72 11.26 -8.89
C PHE A 66 9.60 12.50 -9.06
N ARG A 67 8.97 13.67 -9.20
CA ARG A 67 9.67 14.96 -9.37
C ARG A 67 10.57 15.29 -8.18
N ARG A 68 10.08 15.04 -6.95
CA ARG A 68 10.90 15.30 -5.74
C ARG A 68 12.11 14.36 -5.66
N LYS A 69 11.96 13.10 -6.04
CA LYS A 69 13.06 12.13 -6.05
C LYS A 69 14.10 12.45 -7.12
N LEU A 70 13.66 12.86 -8.32
CA LEU A 70 14.55 13.34 -9.37
C LEU A 70 15.34 14.59 -8.92
N ALA A 71 14.68 15.53 -8.26
CA ALA A 71 15.32 16.73 -7.73
C ALA A 71 16.37 16.42 -6.64
N ARG A 72 16.25 15.27 -5.96
CA ARG A 72 17.25 14.78 -4.98
C ARG A 72 18.39 13.98 -5.63
N GLY A 73 18.45 13.89 -6.96
CA GLY A 73 19.50 13.22 -7.69
C GLY A 73 19.30 11.72 -7.91
N GLN A 74 18.13 11.17 -7.59
CA GLN A 74 17.82 9.77 -7.91
C GLN A 74 17.58 9.61 -9.41
N THR A 75 18.02 8.47 -9.95
CA THR A 75 17.75 8.11 -11.36
C THR A 75 16.34 7.57 -11.53
N VAL A 76 15.82 7.58 -12.76
CA VAL A 76 14.52 6.98 -13.08
C VAL A 76 14.48 5.52 -12.69
N GLU A 77 15.54 4.75 -12.96
CA GLU A 77 15.65 3.34 -12.61
C GLU A 77 15.59 3.12 -11.09
N GLN A 78 16.28 3.95 -10.32
CA GLN A 78 16.25 3.89 -8.85
C GLN A 78 14.83 4.17 -8.31
N ILE A 79 14.14 5.13 -8.89
CA ILE A 79 12.77 5.49 -8.49
C ILE A 79 11.81 4.37 -8.84
N LEU A 80 11.89 3.80 -10.04
CA LEU A 80 11.01 2.72 -10.50
C LEU A 80 11.23 1.40 -9.76
N ALA A 81 12.38 1.20 -9.12
CA ALA A 81 12.62 0.02 -8.29
C ALA A 81 11.75 0.01 -7.02
N VAL A 82 11.37 1.17 -6.51
CA VAL A 82 10.61 1.31 -5.25
C VAL A 82 9.27 2.04 -5.41
N ASN A 83 8.94 2.51 -6.59
CA ASN A 83 7.65 3.18 -6.88
C ASN A 83 7.18 2.79 -8.27
N ALA A 84 5.89 2.52 -8.40
CA ALA A 84 5.28 2.45 -9.71
C ALA A 84 5.27 3.85 -10.38
N ALA A 85 5.41 3.89 -11.69
CA ALA A 85 5.27 5.13 -12.44
C ALA A 85 3.88 5.75 -12.25
N PRO A 86 3.75 7.09 -12.37
CA PRO A 86 2.44 7.73 -12.33
C PRO A 86 1.48 7.07 -13.34
N GLY A 87 0.28 6.72 -12.90
CA GLY A 87 -0.71 5.97 -13.67
C GLY A 87 -0.66 4.45 -13.49
N PHE A 88 0.39 3.89 -12.88
CA PHE A 88 0.57 2.44 -12.73
C PHE A 88 0.60 1.96 -11.28
N SER A 89 0.47 2.87 -10.31
CA SER A 89 0.40 2.50 -8.89
C SER A 89 -0.98 1.96 -8.52
N GLU A 90 -1.02 0.85 -7.80
CA GLU A 90 -2.26 0.32 -7.23
C GLU A 90 -2.95 1.31 -6.27
N HIS A 91 -2.21 2.23 -5.68
CA HIS A 91 -2.78 3.28 -4.84
C HIS A 91 -3.72 4.23 -5.59
N HIS A 92 -3.63 4.32 -6.91
CA HIS A 92 -4.57 5.11 -7.72
C HIS A 92 -5.98 4.53 -7.73
N SER A 93 -6.13 3.22 -7.52
CA SER A 93 -7.45 2.56 -7.48
C SER A 93 -8.22 2.82 -6.19
N GLY A 94 -7.55 3.28 -5.13
CA GLY A 94 -8.10 3.32 -3.78
C GLY A 94 -8.22 1.95 -3.12
N LEU A 95 -7.65 0.90 -3.70
CA LEU A 95 -7.71 -0.48 -3.17
C LEU A 95 -6.46 -0.87 -2.37
N ALA A 96 -5.36 -0.13 -2.52
CA ALA A 96 -4.10 -0.43 -1.83
C ALA A 96 -3.90 0.42 -0.58
N VAL A 97 -3.36 -0.22 0.44
CA VAL A 97 -2.97 0.41 1.70
C VAL A 97 -1.54 -0.01 2.02
N ASP A 98 -0.69 0.95 2.34
CA ASP A 98 0.59 0.70 2.97
C ASP A 98 0.36 0.65 4.48
N ILE A 99 0.76 -0.45 5.10
CA ILE A 99 0.48 -0.75 6.50
C ILE A 99 1.76 -0.70 7.32
N GLY A 100 1.66 -0.14 8.50
CA GLY A 100 2.70 -0.13 9.51
C GLY A 100 2.16 -0.49 10.89
N THR A 101 3.01 -0.35 11.88
CA THR A 101 2.68 -0.57 13.30
C THR A 101 3.45 0.45 14.13
N PRO A 102 2.96 0.84 15.32
CA PRO A 102 3.66 1.82 16.16
C PRO A 102 5.11 1.45 16.42
N GLY A 103 6.01 2.43 16.29
CA GLY A 103 7.43 2.27 16.55
C GLY A 103 8.26 1.72 15.38
N GLU A 104 7.61 1.23 14.32
CA GLU A 104 8.29 0.73 13.12
C GLU A 104 8.39 1.82 12.06
N PRO A 105 9.55 2.02 11.41
CA PRO A 105 9.67 2.95 10.29
C PRO A 105 8.69 2.62 9.15
N PRO A 106 8.13 3.62 8.47
CA PRO A 106 7.19 3.37 7.38
C PRO A 106 7.90 2.86 6.13
N ALA A 107 7.23 1.94 5.40
CA ALA A 107 7.69 1.46 4.11
C ALA A 107 9.12 0.93 4.12
N GLU A 108 9.45 0.12 5.12
CA GLU A 108 10.75 -0.54 5.30
C GLU A 108 10.59 -2.05 5.30
N GLU A 109 11.59 -2.76 4.75
CA GLU A 109 11.59 -4.22 4.73
C GLU A 109 11.58 -4.82 6.14
N SER A 110 12.11 -4.12 7.13
CA SER A 110 12.09 -4.52 8.54
C SER A 110 10.69 -4.75 9.11
N PHE A 111 9.64 -4.24 8.44
CA PHE A 111 8.25 -4.51 8.81
C PHE A 111 7.96 -6.02 8.84
N GLU A 112 8.63 -6.83 8.01
CA GLU A 112 8.44 -8.28 8.00
C GLU A 112 8.78 -8.99 9.33
N ALA A 113 9.58 -8.36 10.17
CA ALA A 113 9.96 -8.90 11.48
C ALA A 113 8.98 -8.52 12.59
N THR A 114 7.91 -7.79 12.29
CA THR A 114 6.96 -7.32 13.29
C THR A 114 5.83 -8.32 13.55
N PRO A 115 5.22 -8.32 14.75
CA PRO A 115 4.00 -9.07 15.01
C PRO A 115 2.84 -8.67 14.07
N ALA A 116 2.79 -7.40 13.65
CA ALA A 116 1.79 -6.91 12.71
C ALA A 116 1.86 -7.62 11.37
N PHE A 117 3.06 -7.81 10.83
CA PHE A 117 3.24 -8.55 9.57
C PHE A 117 2.87 -10.03 9.71
N ALA A 118 3.27 -10.66 10.81
CA ALA A 118 2.89 -12.05 11.10
C ALA A 118 1.37 -12.21 11.16
N TRP A 119 0.67 -11.27 11.80
CA TRP A 119 -0.78 -11.25 11.85
C TRP A 119 -1.40 -11.09 10.46
N LEU A 120 -0.90 -10.15 9.66
CA LEU A 120 -1.38 -9.92 8.29
C LEU A 120 -1.21 -11.16 7.41
N ARG A 121 -0.08 -11.84 7.50
CA ARG A 121 0.15 -13.09 6.75
C ARG A 121 -0.88 -14.17 7.07
N GLY A 122 -1.32 -14.25 8.32
CA GLY A 122 -2.30 -15.24 8.76
C GLY A 122 -3.76 -14.84 8.54
N HIS A 123 -4.06 -13.55 8.47
CA HIS A 123 -5.44 -13.06 8.58
C HIS A 123 -5.88 -12.11 7.46
N ALA A 124 -4.98 -11.42 6.78
CA ALA A 124 -5.37 -10.40 5.79
C ALA A 124 -6.28 -10.95 4.69
N GLY A 125 -6.06 -12.18 4.26
CA GLY A 125 -6.88 -12.85 3.25
C GLY A 125 -8.35 -12.98 3.65
N ASP A 126 -8.64 -13.14 4.93
CA ASP A 126 -10.03 -13.22 5.46
C ASP A 126 -10.78 -11.91 5.28
N PHE A 127 -10.06 -10.81 5.11
CA PHE A 127 -10.60 -9.47 4.88
C PHE A 127 -10.47 -9.02 3.42
N GLY A 128 -10.03 -9.89 2.53
CA GLY A 128 -9.89 -9.62 1.11
C GLY A 128 -8.61 -8.90 0.72
N PHE A 129 -7.60 -8.83 1.59
CA PHE A 129 -6.32 -8.22 1.29
C PHE A 129 -5.26 -9.24 0.90
N VAL A 130 -4.50 -8.91 -0.12
CA VAL A 130 -3.36 -9.70 -0.61
C VAL A 130 -2.11 -8.84 -0.71
N MET A 131 -0.94 -9.47 -0.54
CA MET A 131 0.34 -8.81 -0.75
C MET A 131 0.68 -8.80 -2.24
N SER A 132 0.75 -7.59 -2.84
CA SER A 132 0.97 -7.45 -4.28
C SER A 132 2.42 -7.67 -4.68
N TYR A 133 3.38 -7.32 -3.82
CA TYR A 133 4.81 -7.32 -4.17
C TYR A 133 5.61 -8.21 -3.23
N PRO A 134 5.36 -9.54 -3.26
CA PRO A 134 6.19 -10.50 -2.54
C PRO A 134 7.60 -10.54 -3.14
N ARG A 135 8.49 -11.32 -2.51
CA ARG A 135 9.81 -11.60 -3.09
C ARG A 135 9.63 -12.24 -4.47
N ASP A 136 10.51 -11.89 -5.38
CA ASP A 136 10.52 -12.43 -6.77
C ASP A 136 9.22 -12.16 -7.55
N ASN A 137 8.55 -11.03 -7.28
CA ASN A 137 7.38 -10.64 -8.06
C ASN A 137 7.77 -10.30 -9.51
N PRO A 138 6.84 -10.47 -10.49
CA PRO A 138 7.17 -10.32 -11.91
C PRO A 138 7.30 -8.87 -12.39
N HIS A 139 7.08 -7.88 -11.51
CA HIS A 139 6.99 -6.46 -11.90
C HIS A 139 8.30 -5.70 -11.77
N GLY A 140 9.38 -6.33 -11.29
CA GLY A 140 10.64 -5.68 -11.03
C GLY A 140 10.58 -4.65 -9.89
N ILE A 141 9.54 -4.70 -9.07
CA ILE A 141 9.39 -3.92 -7.84
C ILE A 141 10.04 -4.70 -6.71
N VAL A 142 10.76 -4.01 -5.82
CA VAL A 142 11.36 -4.64 -4.65
C VAL A 142 10.28 -5.25 -3.74
N TYR A 143 10.69 -6.19 -2.91
CA TYR A 143 9.82 -6.77 -1.89
C TYR A 143 9.22 -5.69 -0.98
N GLU A 144 7.89 -5.67 -0.89
CA GLU A 144 7.15 -4.68 -0.09
C GLU A 144 6.21 -5.37 0.91
N PRO A 145 6.70 -5.77 2.10
CA PRO A 145 5.87 -6.45 3.10
C PRO A 145 4.78 -5.55 3.69
N TRP A 146 4.87 -4.24 3.52
CA TRP A 146 3.89 -3.25 3.99
C TRP A 146 2.72 -3.03 3.02
N HIS A 147 2.86 -3.43 1.72
CA HIS A 147 1.91 -3.08 0.66
C HIS A 147 0.86 -4.18 0.47
N TRP A 148 -0.39 -3.84 0.75
CA TRP A 148 -1.52 -4.76 0.68
C TRP A 148 -2.65 -4.19 -0.16
N ARG A 149 -3.25 -5.02 -1.01
CA ARG A 149 -4.32 -4.62 -1.93
C ARG A 149 -5.60 -5.40 -1.62
N TYR A 150 -6.73 -4.69 -1.58
CA TYR A 150 -8.06 -5.30 -1.51
C TYR A 150 -8.47 -5.82 -2.90
N GLY A 151 -8.96 -7.06 -2.94
CA GLY A 151 -9.42 -7.73 -4.15
C GLY A 151 -8.71 -9.07 -4.39
N PRO A 152 -9.09 -9.79 -5.44
CA PRO A 152 -8.45 -11.07 -5.77
C PRO A 152 -6.96 -10.87 -6.07
N ALA A 153 -6.17 -11.92 -5.82
CA ALA A 153 -4.78 -11.94 -6.25
C ALA A 153 -4.70 -11.71 -7.78
N PRO A 154 -3.69 -10.99 -8.29
CA PRO A 154 -3.48 -10.92 -9.73
C PRO A 154 -3.31 -12.32 -10.31
N GLU A 155 -3.93 -12.56 -11.47
CA GLU A 155 -3.76 -13.81 -12.24
C GLU A 155 -2.36 -13.91 -12.83
#